data_825e03bf6ac0b1a0fe790494a644bdab
#
_entry.id   825e03bf6ac0b1a0fe790494a644bdab
#
_cell.length_a   1.000
_cell.length_b   1.000
_cell.length_c   1.000
_cell.angle_alpha   90.00
_cell.angle_beta   90.00
_cell.angle_gamma   90.00
#
_symmetry.space_group_name_H-M   'P 1'
#
loop_
_entity.id
_entity.type
_entity.pdbx_description
1 polymer ?
#
loop_
_entity_poly.entity_id
_entity_poly.type
_entity_poly.pdbx_seq_one_letter_code
_entity_poly.pdbx_strand_id
1 'polypeptide(L)'
;MGVRAIGGLVFAAMLIISAPAVSDELTNGELYSFCSSKDEMAQTACRFYVLGVVQGVEMGDGGFMDYSTRNLVERRKTIICLPDGVPQSQMVAIVKETMIKLFAAYPGDKELPAISTVAVAMNRRFPCNH
;
A
#
# COMPACT_ATOMS: atom_id res chain seq x y z
N MET A 1 49.85 28.08 46.81
CA MET A 1 50.19 27.77 45.42
C MET A 1 49.04 26.97 44.82
N GLY A 2 48.19 27.66 44.06
CA GLY A 2 46.95 27.09 43.56
C GLY A 2 47.11 26.42 42.20
N VAL A 3 46.72 25.17 42.10
CA VAL A 3 46.55 24.50 40.80
C VAL A 3 45.05 24.58 40.44
N ARG A 4 44.76 25.43 39.47
CA ARG A 4 43.39 25.51 38.88
C ARG A 4 43.26 24.41 37.84
N ALA A 5 42.43 23.39 38.14
CA ALA A 5 42.00 22.41 37.18
C ALA A 5 40.85 23.01 36.34
N ILE A 6 41.14 23.25 35.06
CA ILE A 6 40.11 23.64 34.07
C ILE A 6 39.50 22.35 33.53
N GLY A 7 38.30 22.04 34.04
CA GLY A 7 37.52 20.92 33.52
C GLY A 7 36.86 21.32 32.20
N GLY A 8 37.40 20.82 31.09
CA GLY A 8 36.80 20.98 29.77
C GLY A 8 35.64 20.01 29.61
N LEU A 9 34.40 20.55 29.58
CA LEU A 9 33.21 19.81 29.20
C LEU A 9 33.21 19.64 27.67
N VAL A 10 33.54 18.44 27.22
CA VAL A 10 33.37 18.07 25.81
C VAL A 10 31.90 17.71 25.60
N PHE A 11 31.13 18.63 25.07
CA PHE A 11 29.78 18.34 24.53
C PHE A 11 29.96 17.58 23.23
N ALA A 12 29.80 16.25 23.27
CA ALA A 12 29.65 15.44 22.07
C ALA A 12 28.24 15.71 21.47
N ALA A 13 28.20 16.56 20.45
CA ALA A 13 27.00 16.75 19.66
C ALA A 13 26.72 15.47 18.85
N MET A 14 25.79 14.62 19.33
CA MET A 14 25.24 13.53 18.53
C MET A 14 24.38 14.13 17.42
N LEU A 15 24.94 14.20 16.22
CA LEU A 15 24.19 14.44 15.00
C LEU A 15 23.31 13.22 14.73
N ILE A 16 22.03 13.29 15.12
CA ILE A 16 21.02 12.33 14.72
C ILE A 16 20.76 12.60 13.25
N ILE A 17 21.40 11.83 12.37
CA ILE A 17 21.09 11.81 10.95
C ILE A 17 19.75 11.09 10.82
N SER A 18 18.67 11.87 10.78
CA SER A 18 17.34 11.37 10.40
C SER A 18 17.41 11.02 8.91
N ALA A 19 17.69 9.76 8.58
CA ALA A 19 17.48 9.28 7.23
C ALA A 19 15.98 9.41 6.91
N PRO A 20 15.59 10.01 5.77
CA PRO A 20 14.20 10.01 5.36
C PRO A 20 13.77 8.55 5.25
N ALA A 21 12.66 8.19 5.94
CA ALA A 21 12.03 6.91 5.74
C ALA A 21 11.45 6.92 4.32
N VAL A 22 12.19 6.37 3.36
CA VAL A 22 11.67 6.07 2.03
C VAL A 22 10.79 4.84 2.26
N SER A 23 9.47 5.03 2.31
CA SER A 23 8.56 3.92 2.17
C SER A 23 8.59 3.54 0.69
N ASP A 24 9.33 2.50 0.36
CA ASP A 24 9.26 1.90 -0.96
C ASP A 24 7.85 1.34 -1.13
N GLU A 25 7.10 1.96 -2.03
CA GLU A 25 5.77 1.50 -2.39
C GLU A 25 5.90 0.19 -3.16
N LEU A 26 5.10 -0.83 -2.77
CA LEU A 26 5.15 -2.14 -3.41
C LEU A 26 4.81 -2.03 -4.90
N THR A 27 5.71 -2.51 -5.76
CA THR A 27 5.53 -2.49 -7.20
C THR A 27 4.66 -3.64 -7.70
N ASN A 28 4.14 -3.53 -8.92
CA ASN A 28 3.40 -4.60 -9.59
C ASN A 28 4.22 -5.88 -9.71
N GLY A 29 5.51 -5.77 -10.03
CA GLY A 29 6.41 -6.92 -10.18
C GLY A 29 6.64 -7.65 -8.86
N GLU A 30 6.84 -6.92 -7.78
CA GLU A 30 7.00 -7.50 -6.44
C GLU A 30 5.71 -8.17 -5.96
N LEU A 31 4.55 -7.51 -6.10
CA LEU A 31 3.28 -8.11 -5.74
C LEU A 31 3.00 -9.37 -6.56
N TYR A 32 3.27 -9.35 -7.86
CA TYR A 32 3.11 -10.53 -8.71
C TYR A 32 4.01 -11.68 -8.25
N SER A 33 5.25 -11.38 -7.85
CA SER A 33 6.18 -12.36 -7.29
C SER A 33 5.62 -13.01 -6.02
N PHE A 34 5.10 -12.23 -5.07
CA PHE A 34 4.46 -12.75 -3.87
C PHE A 34 3.24 -13.62 -4.18
N CYS A 35 2.38 -13.15 -5.08
CA CYS A 35 1.15 -13.86 -5.44
C CYS A 35 1.40 -15.15 -6.23
N SER A 36 2.55 -15.27 -6.89
CA SER A 36 2.95 -16.43 -7.69
C SER A 36 3.90 -17.38 -6.98
N SER A 37 4.38 -17.00 -5.80
CA SER A 37 5.29 -17.80 -5.00
C SER A 37 4.62 -19.09 -4.49
N LYS A 38 5.45 -20.13 -4.26
CA LYS A 38 5.04 -21.33 -3.54
C LYS A 38 5.25 -21.21 -2.03
N ASP A 39 5.94 -20.17 -1.58
CA ASP A 39 6.15 -19.88 -0.18
C ASP A 39 4.85 -19.37 0.48
N GLU A 40 4.47 -19.97 1.59
CA GLU A 40 3.22 -19.67 2.29
C GLU A 40 3.21 -18.23 2.84
N MET A 41 4.35 -17.74 3.32
CA MET A 41 4.44 -16.37 3.84
C MET A 41 4.26 -15.34 2.71
N ALA A 42 4.88 -15.57 1.57
CA ALA A 42 4.72 -14.71 0.39
C ALA A 42 3.27 -14.70 -0.11
N GLN A 43 2.63 -15.87 -0.18
CA GLN A 43 1.20 -15.97 -0.54
C GLN A 43 0.31 -15.24 0.47
N THR A 44 0.63 -15.33 1.74
CA THR A 44 -0.10 -14.63 2.80
C THR A 44 0.06 -13.12 2.67
N ALA A 45 1.27 -12.63 2.43
CA ALA A 45 1.52 -11.21 2.16
C ALA A 45 0.73 -10.71 0.94
N CYS A 46 0.70 -11.50 -0.16
CA CYS A 46 -0.12 -11.19 -1.32
C CYS A 46 -1.61 -11.05 -0.96
N ARG A 47 -2.18 -12.02 -0.25
CA ARG A 47 -3.60 -12.00 0.15
C ARG A 47 -3.94 -10.79 1.00
N PHE A 48 -3.12 -10.49 2.01
CA PHE A 48 -3.35 -9.34 2.88
C PHE A 48 -3.19 -8.01 2.16
N TYR A 49 -2.24 -7.91 1.23
CA TYR A 49 -2.10 -6.69 0.43
C TYR A 49 -3.33 -6.43 -0.44
N VAL A 50 -3.78 -7.43 -1.19
CA VAL A 50 -4.96 -7.32 -2.05
C VAL A 50 -6.21 -6.98 -1.23
N LEU A 51 -6.42 -7.69 -0.10
CA LEU A 51 -7.54 -7.42 0.80
C LEU A 51 -7.47 -6.01 1.39
N GLY A 52 -6.29 -5.56 1.81
CA GLY A 52 -6.09 -4.23 2.36
C GLY A 52 -6.41 -3.11 1.37
N VAL A 53 -6.04 -3.28 0.09
CA VAL A 53 -6.39 -2.32 -0.95
C VAL A 53 -7.90 -2.28 -1.17
N VAL A 54 -8.57 -3.44 -1.25
CA VAL A 54 -10.02 -3.51 -1.44
C VAL A 54 -10.75 -2.85 -0.28
N GLN A 55 -10.41 -3.22 0.95
CA GLN A 55 -11.01 -2.64 2.16
C GLN A 55 -10.70 -1.14 2.28
N GLY A 56 -9.50 -0.71 1.91
CA GLY A 56 -9.11 0.69 1.92
C GLY A 56 -9.95 1.53 0.95
N VAL A 57 -10.26 0.99 -0.23
CA VAL A 57 -11.14 1.65 -1.19
C VAL A 57 -12.57 1.71 -0.67
N GLU A 58 -13.09 0.63 -0.10
CA GLU A 58 -14.44 0.59 0.50
C GLU A 58 -14.57 1.54 1.69
N MET A 59 -13.55 1.61 2.57
CA MET A 59 -13.55 2.51 3.71
C MET A 59 -13.41 3.99 3.31
N GLY A 60 -12.66 4.29 2.26
CA GLY A 60 -12.51 5.63 1.70
C GLY A 60 -13.84 6.25 1.27
N ASP A 61 -14.82 5.42 1.05
CA ASP A 61 -16.19 5.78 0.67
C ASP A 61 -17.06 6.31 1.79
N GLY A 62 -16.77 5.89 3.02
CA GLY A 62 -17.54 6.29 4.20
C GLY A 62 -17.46 7.77 4.53
N GLY A 63 -16.58 8.51 3.82
CA GLY A 63 -16.17 9.84 4.21
C GLY A 63 -15.37 9.79 5.51
N PHE A 64 -14.44 10.67 5.67
CA PHE A 64 -13.72 10.83 6.93
C PHE A 64 -13.86 12.28 7.42
N MET A 65 -13.86 12.41 8.72
CA MET A 65 -13.86 13.72 9.34
C MET A 65 -12.45 14.32 9.20
N ASP A 66 -12.35 15.45 8.53
CA ASP A 66 -11.13 16.24 8.60
C ASP A 66 -11.12 16.98 9.95
N TYR A 67 -10.35 16.45 10.89
CA TYR A 67 -10.26 17.01 12.23
C TYR A 67 -9.61 18.40 12.28
N SER A 68 -8.88 18.80 11.25
CA SER A 68 -8.26 20.13 11.16
C SER A 68 -9.30 21.20 10.83
N THR A 69 -10.26 20.89 9.98
CA THR A 69 -11.32 21.80 9.54
C THR A 69 -12.67 21.53 10.20
N ARG A 70 -12.83 20.39 10.88
CA ARG A 70 -14.08 19.85 11.43
C ARG A 70 -15.19 19.68 10.39
N ASN A 71 -14.82 19.53 9.14
CA ASN A 71 -15.74 19.29 8.03
C ASN A 71 -15.72 17.82 7.64
N LEU A 72 -16.89 17.30 7.26
CA LEU A 72 -16.98 16.02 6.55
C LEU A 72 -16.39 16.22 5.16
N VAL A 73 -15.34 15.46 4.86
CA VAL A 73 -14.86 15.36 3.49
C VAL A 73 -15.91 14.58 2.71
N GLU A 74 -16.38 15.16 1.60
CA GLU A 74 -17.43 14.56 0.77
C GLU A 74 -17.11 13.11 0.42
N ARG A 75 -18.13 12.25 0.55
CA ARG A 75 -18.06 10.85 0.13
C ARG A 75 -17.66 10.79 -1.33
N ARG A 76 -16.50 10.24 -1.60
CA ARG A 76 -16.23 9.72 -2.93
C ARG A 76 -17.10 8.47 -3.09
N LYS A 77 -17.80 8.36 -4.21
CA LYS A 77 -18.56 7.14 -4.51
C LYS A 77 -17.60 5.96 -4.62
N THR A 78 -17.93 4.84 -3.98
CA THR A 78 -17.13 3.63 -4.13
C THR A 78 -17.04 3.22 -5.59
N ILE A 79 -15.88 2.78 -5.97
CA ILE A 79 -15.62 2.26 -7.31
C ILE A 79 -15.65 0.73 -7.35
N ILE A 80 -15.59 0.07 -6.20
CA ILE A 80 -15.60 -1.39 -6.06
C ILE A 80 -16.81 -1.79 -5.24
N CYS A 81 -17.72 -2.56 -5.82
CA CYS A 81 -18.88 -3.15 -5.14
C CYS A 81 -18.69 -4.66 -5.06
N LEU A 82 -17.92 -5.08 -4.06
CA LEU A 82 -17.62 -6.49 -3.83
C LEU A 82 -18.87 -7.21 -3.28
N PRO A 83 -19.39 -8.26 -3.95
CA PRO A 83 -20.45 -9.08 -3.38
C PRO A 83 -20.02 -9.79 -2.10
N ASP A 84 -20.98 -10.04 -1.20
CA ASP A 84 -20.73 -10.85 -0.02
C ASP A 84 -20.22 -12.24 -0.40
N GLY A 85 -19.23 -12.74 0.36
CA GLY A 85 -18.73 -14.09 0.21
C GLY A 85 -17.72 -14.32 -0.91
N VAL A 86 -17.22 -13.27 -1.58
CA VAL A 86 -16.10 -13.42 -2.52
C VAL A 86 -14.84 -13.84 -1.76
N PRO A 87 -14.26 -15.03 -2.03
CA PRO A 87 -13.09 -15.50 -1.32
C PRO A 87 -11.83 -14.73 -1.72
N GLN A 88 -10.90 -14.58 -0.78
CA GLN A 88 -9.61 -13.91 -1.03
C GLN A 88 -8.83 -14.56 -2.20
N SER A 89 -8.90 -15.88 -2.34
CA SER A 89 -8.26 -16.60 -3.45
C SER A 89 -8.77 -16.15 -4.81
N GLN A 90 -10.05 -15.82 -4.93
CA GLN A 90 -10.63 -15.29 -6.16
C GLN A 90 -10.12 -13.87 -6.43
N MET A 91 -10.04 -13.02 -5.41
CA MET A 91 -9.48 -11.68 -5.57
C MET A 91 -8.03 -11.73 -6.04
N VAL A 92 -7.20 -12.59 -5.43
CA VAL A 92 -5.81 -12.82 -5.85
C VAL A 92 -5.72 -13.31 -7.29
N ALA A 93 -6.57 -14.24 -7.69
CA ALA A 93 -6.59 -14.75 -9.06
C ALA A 93 -6.90 -13.64 -10.09
N ILE A 94 -7.87 -12.78 -9.80
CA ILE A 94 -8.23 -11.62 -10.64
C ILE A 94 -7.05 -10.67 -10.80
N VAL A 95 -6.37 -10.34 -9.70
CA VAL A 95 -5.21 -9.45 -9.70
C VAL A 95 -4.07 -10.07 -10.51
N LYS A 96 -3.75 -11.35 -10.29
CA LYS A 96 -2.71 -12.06 -11.05
C LYS A 96 -3.00 -12.07 -12.55
N GLU A 97 -4.21 -12.40 -12.95
CA GLU A 97 -4.61 -12.39 -14.36
C GLU A 97 -4.48 -11.00 -14.98
N THR A 98 -4.87 -9.97 -14.25
CA THR A 98 -4.73 -8.59 -14.70
C THR A 98 -3.26 -8.21 -14.89
N MET A 99 -2.38 -8.59 -13.95
CA MET A 99 -0.94 -8.33 -14.05
C MET A 99 -0.29 -9.07 -15.21
N ILE A 100 -0.67 -10.32 -15.46
CA ILE A 100 -0.16 -11.09 -16.61
C ILE A 100 -0.47 -10.37 -17.92
N LYS A 101 -1.71 -9.91 -18.10
CA LYS A 101 -2.13 -9.17 -19.30
C LYS A 101 -1.42 -7.81 -19.40
N LEU A 102 -1.27 -7.12 -18.27
CA LEU A 102 -0.58 -5.84 -18.21
C LEU A 102 0.89 -5.97 -18.61
N PHE A 103 1.61 -6.94 -18.07
CA PHE A 103 3.02 -7.15 -18.37
C PHE A 103 3.28 -7.64 -19.80
N ALA A 104 2.32 -8.37 -20.39
CA ALA A 104 2.40 -8.76 -21.78
C ALA A 104 2.28 -7.56 -22.74
N ALA A 105 1.40 -6.59 -22.39
CA ALA A 105 1.19 -5.40 -23.20
C ALA A 105 2.23 -4.30 -22.90
N TYR A 106 2.61 -4.14 -21.64
CA TYR A 106 3.48 -3.06 -21.14
C TYR A 106 4.49 -3.61 -20.13
N PRO A 107 5.62 -4.18 -20.58
CA PRO A 107 6.60 -4.79 -19.67
C PRO A 107 7.18 -3.84 -18.60
N GLY A 108 7.26 -2.53 -18.91
CA GLY A 108 7.74 -1.50 -17.98
C GLY A 108 6.80 -1.24 -16.80
N ASP A 109 5.54 -1.65 -16.89
CA ASP A 109 4.55 -1.43 -15.83
C ASP A 109 4.78 -2.31 -14.60
N LYS A 110 5.76 -3.22 -14.64
CA LYS A 110 6.23 -3.95 -13.46
C LYS A 110 6.75 -3.03 -12.36
N GLU A 111 7.30 -1.88 -12.74
CA GLU A 111 7.88 -0.89 -11.81
C GLU A 111 6.83 0.09 -11.25
N LEU A 112 5.60 0.04 -11.74
CA LEU A 112 4.54 0.92 -11.26
C LEU A 112 3.96 0.42 -9.92
N PRO A 113 3.39 1.32 -9.10
CA PRO A 113 2.76 0.98 -7.84
C PRO A 113 1.63 -0.04 -7.98
N ALA A 114 1.67 -1.09 -7.17
CA ALA A 114 0.70 -2.18 -7.21
C ALA A 114 -0.72 -1.77 -6.79
N ILE A 115 -0.84 -0.77 -5.93
CA ILE A 115 -2.13 -0.33 -5.39
C ILE A 115 -3.12 0.06 -6.50
N SER A 116 -2.66 0.79 -7.51
CA SER A 116 -3.51 1.22 -8.63
C SER A 116 -3.97 0.04 -9.47
N THR A 117 -3.09 -0.92 -9.74
CA THR A 117 -3.40 -2.12 -10.52
C THR A 117 -4.41 -3.00 -9.80
N VAL A 118 -4.26 -3.20 -8.49
CA VAL A 118 -5.23 -3.94 -7.67
C VAL A 118 -6.60 -3.25 -7.69
N ALA A 119 -6.65 -1.95 -7.45
CA ALA A 119 -7.90 -1.19 -7.45
C ALA A 119 -8.60 -1.27 -8.81
N VAL A 120 -7.87 -1.10 -9.92
CA VAL A 120 -8.42 -1.20 -11.28
C VAL A 120 -8.90 -2.61 -11.60
N ALA A 121 -8.13 -3.64 -11.23
CA ALA A 121 -8.53 -5.03 -11.44
C ALA A 121 -9.85 -5.37 -10.76
N MET A 122 -9.98 -4.96 -9.51
CA MET A 122 -11.18 -5.20 -8.70
C MET A 122 -12.36 -4.36 -9.18
N ASN A 123 -12.15 -3.09 -9.54
CA ASN A 123 -13.20 -2.24 -10.12
C ASN A 123 -13.77 -2.82 -11.42
N ARG A 124 -12.90 -3.29 -12.32
CA ARG A 124 -13.34 -3.90 -13.58
C ARG A 124 -14.15 -5.16 -13.37
N ARG A 125 -13.84 -5.94 -12.36
CA ARG A 125 -14.52 -7.20 -12.06
C ARG A 125 -15.81 -6.99 -11.26
N PHE A 126 -15.83 -6.02 -10.37
CA PHE A 126 -16.93 -5.70 -9.47
C PHE A 126 -17.27 -4.20 -9.51
N PRO A 127 -17.70 -3.70 -10.69
CA PRO A 127 -18.08 -2.30 -10.82
C PRO A 127 -19.32 -2.00 -10.01
N CYS A 128 -19.39 -0.79 -9.45
CA CYS A 128 -20.61 -0.29 -8.85
C CYS A 128 -21.54 0.27 -9.94
N ASN A 129 -22.78 -0.18 -9.96
CA ASN A 129 -23.83 0.41 -10.80
C ASN A 129 -24.47 1.56 -10.01
N HIS A 130 -24.15 2.77 -10.41
CA HIS A 130 -24.74 3.99 -9.82
C HIS A 130 -25.80 4.58 -10.73
#